data_8b93388f68bf28cd9a0c998e42a56543
#
_entry.id   8b93388f68bf28cd9a0c998e42a56543
#
_cell.length_a   1.000
_cell.length_b   1.000
_cell.length_c   1.000
_cell.angle_alpha   90.00
_cell.angle_beta   90.00
_cell.angle_gamma   90.00
#
_symmetry.space_group_name_H-M   'P 1'
#
loop_
_entity.id
_entity.type
_entity.pdbx_description
1 polymer ?
#
loop_
_entity_poly.entity_id
_entity_poly.type
_entity_poly.pdbx_seq_one_letter_code
_entity_poly.pdbx_strand_id
1 'polypeptide(L)'
;VTEPATRTRRSDATRAAILRAARERFAADGYDRATIRAIAADAHIDPSMVMRYYGSKEGLFAAAAEFDLRLPDLAEVPPDRLGETLTRHFVRRWEADGTLVALLRAAATNPGAAERMRGIFAGQLATAVARSSVDPATAERRAGLVASQILGLALTRYVVRLPPVVDLDPEELTAWVGPTIQRYLTQPLRPSRASGR
;
A
#
# COMPACT_ATOMS: atom_id res chain seq x y z
N VAL A 1 31.62 23.58 -21.76
CA VAL A 1 30.97 23.23 -20.49
C VAL A 1 29.69 22.48 -20.82
N THR A 2 29.76 21.14 -20.93
CA THR A 2 28.59 20.30 -21.32
C THR A 2 28.59 19.00 -20.50
N GLU A 3 28.48 19.07 -19.16
CA GLU A 3 28.57 17.84 -18.32
C GLU A 3 27.43 17.53 -17.32
N PRO A 4 26.37 18.29 -17.13
CA PRO A 4 25.31 17.85 -16.21
C PRO A 4 24.33 16.84 -16.85
N ALA A 5 24.02 16.92 -18.13
CA ALA A 5 23.01 16.10 -18.79
C ALA A 5 23.41 14.61 -18.92
N THR A 6 24.68 14.30 -19.14
CA THR A 6 25.19 12.93 -19.27
C THR A 6 25.22 12.19 -17.92
N ARG A 7 25.50 12.90 -16.83
CA ARG A 7 25.56 12.30 -15.47
C ARG A 7 24.16 11.96 -14.94
N THR A 8 23.16 12.79 -15.23
CA THR A 8 21.75 12.52 -14.88
C THR A 8 21.22 11.32 -15.63
N ARG A 9 21.42 11.23 -16.96
CA ARG A 9 21.01 10.08 -17.77
C ARG A 9 21.63 8.75 -17.32
N ARG A 10 22.92 8.77 -16.92
CA ARG A 10 23.61 7.59 -16.40
C ARG A 10 23.05 7.16 -15.04
N SER A 11 22.73 8.10 -14.18
CA SER A 11 22.06 7.86 -12.89
C SER A 11 20.68 7.22 -13.09
N ASP A 12 19.88 7.73 -14.04
CA ASP A 12 18.54 7.23 -14.31
C ASP A 12 18.57 5.82 -14.93
N ALA A 13 19.50 5.57 -15.86
CA ALA A 13 19.72 4.23 -16.40
C ALA A 13 20.14 3.21 -15.31
N THR A 14 21.01 3.63 -14.41
CA THR A 14 21.42 2.81 -13.26
C THR A 14 20.26 2.48 -12.34
N ARG A 15 19.44 3.48 -11.99
CA ARG A 15 18.24 3.28 -11.17
C ARG A 15 17.25 2.33 -11.83
N ALA A 16 17.01 2.50 -13.13
CA ALA A 16 16.10 1.64 -13.89
C ALA A 16 16.59 0.18 -13.93
N ALA A 17 17.89 -0.05 -14.09
CA ALA A 17 18.48 -1.38 -14.05
C ALA A 17 18.31 -2.05 -12.68
N ILE A 18 18.57 -1.31 -11.59
CA ILE A 18 18.38 -1.80 -10.22
C ILE A 18 16.90 -2.15 -9.99
N LEU A 19 15.96 -1.28 -10.37
CA LEU A 19 14.53 -1.53 -10.16
C LEU A 19 14.03 -2.75 -10.94
N ARG A 20 14.50 -2.94 -12.16
CA ARG A 20 14.15 -4.13 -12.96
C ARG A 20 14.63 -5.40 -12.27
N ALA A 21 15.92 -5.48 -11.92
CA ALA A 21 16.48 -6.64 -11.23
C ALA A 21 15.79 -6.89 -9.87
N ALA A 22 15.45 -5.82 -9.14
CA ALA A 22 14.71 -5.91 -7.89
C ALA A 22 13.32 -6.51 -8.07
N ARG A 23 12.56 -6.06 -9.09
CA ARG A 23 11.23 -6.62 -9.41
C ARG A 23 11.30 -8.11 -9.70
N GLU A 24 12.23 -8.50 -10.57
CA GLU A 24 12.43 -9.90 -10.95
C GLU A 24 12.81 -10.76 -9.74
N ARG A 25 13.75 -10.29 -8.92
CA ARG A 25 14.22 -11.01 -7.73
C ARG A 25 13.16 -11.11 -6.65
N PHE A 26 12.44 -10.03 -6.36
CA PHE A 26 11.34 -10.05 -5.38
C PHE A 26 10.16 -10.92 -5.85
N ALA A 27 9.90 -10.97 -7.14
CA ALA A 27 8.87 -11.85 -7.70
C ALA A 27 9.25 -13.34 -7.60
N ALA A 28 10.53 -13.67 -7.86
CA ALA A 28 11.01 -15.06 -7.85
C ALA A 28 11.24 -15.60 -6.42
N ASP A 29 11.89 -14.82 -5.57
CA ASP A 29 12.34 -15.28 -4.24
C ASP A 29 11.43 -14.83 -3.09
N GLY A 30 10.56 -13.85 -3.34
CA GLY A 30 9.83 -13.13 -2.29
C GLY A 30 10.72 -12.12 -1.55
N TYR A 31 10.07 -11.27 -0.74
CA TYR A 31 10.77 -10.22 -0.01
C TYR A 31 11.85 -10.78 0.92
N ASP A 32 11.55 -11.82 1.71
CA ASP A 32 12.44 -12.27 2.79
C ASP A 32 13.76 -12.87 2.27
N ARG A 33 13.71 -13.66 1.20
CA ARG A 33 14.87 -14.36 0.63
C ARG A 33 15.72 -13.51 -0.32
N ALA A 34 15.11 -12.53 -0.98
CA ALA A 34 15.85 -11.61 -1.84
C ALA A 34 16.88 -10.81 -1.02
N THR A 35 18.06 -10.60 -1.57
CA THR A 35 19.13 -9.83 -0.92
C THR A 35 19.59 -8.68 -1.81
N ILE A 36 20.06 -7.59 -1.20
CA ILE A 36 20.67 -6.46 -1.93
C ILE A 36 21.84 -6.93 -2.80
N ARG A 37 22.66 -7.87 -2.31
CA ARG A 37 23.82 -8.41 -3.06
C ARG A 37 23.36 -9.17 -4.30
N ALA A 38 22.34 -10.01 -4.21
CA ALA A 38 21.81 -10.74 -5.36
C ALA A 38 21.20 -9.78 -6.40
N ILE A 39 20.40 -8.81 -5.96
CA ILE A 39 19.81 -7.79 -6.84
C ILE A 39 20.89 -6.96 -7.54
N ALA A 40 21.92 -6.56 -6.82
CA ALA A 40 23.04 -5.81 -7.35
C ALA A 40 23.84 -6.61 -8.41
N ALA A 41 24.05 -7.91 -8.16
CA ALA A 41 24.69 -8.84 -9.10
C ALA A 41 23.83 -8.98 -10.39
N ASP A 42 22.52 -9.15 -10.27
CA ASP A 42 21.59 -9.24 -11.42
C ASP A 42 21.59 -7.94 -12.25
N ALA A 43 21.71 -6.79 -11.57
CA ALA A 43 21.78 -5.49 -12.21
C ALA A 43 23.19 -5.15 -12.76
N HIS A 44 24.23 -5.97 -12.49
CA HIS A 44 25.63 -5.69 -12.78
C HIS A 44 26.13 -4.37 -12.16
N ILE A 45 25.74 -4.11 -10.92
CA ILE A 45 26.01 -2.86 -10.18
C ILE A 45 26.57 -3.21 -8.81
N ASP A 46 27.43 -2.33 -8.27
CA ASP A 46 27.95 -2.50 -6.93
C ASP A 46 26.83 -2.37 -5.87
N PRO A 47 26.77 -3.27 -4.86
CA PRO A 47 25.77 -3.21 -3.79
C PRO A 47 25.70 -1.87 -3.05
N SER A 48 26.84 -1.18 -2.91
CA SER A 48 26.90 0.14 -2.26
C SER A 48 26.11 1.20 -3.03
N MET A 49 26.06 1.07 -4.36
CA MET A 49 25.25 1.95 -5.21
C MET A 49 23.76 1.73 -4.99
N VAL A 50 23.34 0.48 -4.83
CA VAL A 50 21.94 0.15 -4.50
C VAL A 50 21.56 0.79 -3.17
N MET A 51 22.41 0.62 -2.15
CA MET A 51 22.21 1.24 -0.84
C MET A 51 22.23 2.77 -0.90
N ARG A 52 23.08 3.36 -1.71
CA ARG A 52 23.12 4.82 -1.90
C ARG A 52 21.84 5.38 -2.52
N TYR A 53 21.20 4.64 -3.45
CA TYR A 53 19.99 5.11 -4.12
C TYR A 53 18.71 4.86 -3.31
N TYR A 54 18.65 3.76 -2.57
CA TYR A 54 17.41 3.30 -1.95
C TYR A 54 17.48 3.21 -0.42
N GLY A 55 18.64 3.38 0.17
CA GLY A 55 18.88 3.42 1.61
C GLY A 55 18.80 2.07 2.31
N SER A 56 17.85 1.22 1.93
CA SER A 56 17.63 -0.08 2.55
C SER A 56 16.96 -1.05 1.57
N LYS A 57 16.88 -2.33 1.95
CA LYS A 57 16.13 -3.35 1.20
C LYS A 57 14.64 -2.98 1.13
N GLU A 58 14.08 -2.45 2.22
CA GLU A 58 12.72 -1.96 2.30
C GLU A 58 12.47 -0.80 1.34
N GLY A 59 13.40 0.16 1.28
CA GLY A 59 13.34 1.30 0.36
C GLY A 59 13.41 0.86 -1.09
N LEU A 60 14.28 -0.08 -1.42
CA LEU A 60 14.35 -0.68 -2.76
C LEU A 60 13.05 -1.43 -3.11
N PHE A 61 12.53 -2.22 -2.17
CA PHE A 61 11.28 -2.96 -2.36
C PHE A 61 10.11 -2.01 -2.60
N ALA A 62 9.97 -0.97 -1.78
CA ALA A 62 8.93 0.05 -1.94
C ALA A 62 8.99 0.76 -3.31
N ALA A 63 10.22 0.98 -3.83
CA ALA A 63 10.41 1.59 -5.14
C ALA A 63 10.20 0.63 -6.32
N ALA A 64 10.53 -0.66 -6.13
CA ALA A 64 10.47 -1.68 -7.18
C ALA A 64 9.08 -2.27 -7.37
N ALA A 65 8.32 -2.45 -6.28
CA ALA A 65 7.05 -3.14 -6.34
C ALA A 65 5.95 -2.26 -6.96
N GLU A 66 5.22 -2.83 -7.90
CA GLU A 66 3.96 -2.28 -8.40
C GLU A 66 2.85 -2.81 -7.49
N PHE A 67 2.26 -1.89 -6.72
CA PHE A 67 1.18 -2.23 -5.81
C PHE A 67 -0.15 -1.85 -6.43
N ASP A 68 -0.92 -2.88 -6.80
CA ASP A 68 -2.29 -2.74 -7.25
C ASP A 68 -3.21 -3.33 -6.18
N LEU A 69 -4.11 -2.51 -5.65
CA LEU A 69 -5.11 -2.96 -4.67
C LEU A 69 -6.14 -3.90 -5.31
N ARG A 70 -6.28 -3.89 -6.65
CA ARG A 70 -7.25 -4.69 -7.41
C ARG A 70 -8.66 -4.57 -6.84
N LEU A 71 -9.04 -3.33 -6.50
CA LEU A 71 -10.34 -3.06 -5.89
C LEU A 71 -11.47 -3.49 -6.83
N PRO A 72 -12.56 -4.06 -6.28
CA PRO A 72 -13.77 -4.29 -7.06
C PRO A 72 -14.34 -2.95 -7.58
N ASP A 73 -15.11 -2.97 -8.63
CA ASP A 73 -15.82 -1.77 -9.07
C ASP A 73 -16.92 -1.44 -8.06
N LEU A 74 -16.67 -0.46 -7.20
CA LEU A 74 -17.59 -0.07 -6.14
C LEU A 74 -18.86 0.60 -6.69
N ALA A 75 -18.89 1.02 -7.95
CA ALA A 75 -20.08 1.53 -8.59
C ALA A 75 -21.15 0.44 -8.82
N GLU A 76 -20.70 -0.81 -8.97
CA GLU A 76 -21.58 -1.97 -9.17
C GLU A 76 -21.98 -2.64 -7.84
N VAL A 77 -21.40 -2.22 -6.70
CA VAL A 77 -21.70 -2.79 -5.38
C VAL A 77 -22.91 -2.08 -4.77
N PRO A 78 -23.92 -2.82 -4.29
CA PRO A 78 -25.04 -2.23 -3.56
C PRO A 78 -24.55 -1.34 -2.41
N PRO A 79 -25.14 -0.14 -2.22
CA PRO A 79 -24.66 0.83 -1.22
C PRO A 79 -24.60 0.29 0.21
N ASP A 80 -25.48 -0.63 0.57
CA ASP A 80 -25.56 -1.29 1.88
C ASP A 80 -24.51 -2.40 2.07
N ARG A 81 -23.82 -2.81 0.99
CA ARG A 81 -22.81 -3.88 1.01
C ARG A 81 -21.38 -3.40 0.78
N LEU A 82 -21.14 -2.11 0.63
CA LEU A 82 -19.81 -1.54 0.36
C LEU A 82 -18.81 -1.93 1.44
N GLY A 83 -19.18 -1.84 2.71
CA GLY A 83 -18.30 -2.15 3.84
C GLY A 83 -17.91 -3.62 3.90
N GLU A 84 -18.88 -4.51 3.72
CA GLU A 84 -18.64 -5.96 3.66
C GLU A 84 -17.70 -6.30 2.48
N THR A 85 -18.02 -5.78 1.30
CA THR A 85 -17.27 -6.04 0.07
C THR A 85 -15.81 -5.60 0.19
N LEU A 86 -15.57 -4.38 0.68
CA LEU A 86 -14.21 -3.88 0.86
C LEU A 86 -13.46 -4.65 1.94
N THR A 87 -14.08 -4.96 3.07
CA THR A 87 -13.40 -5.71 4.14
C THR A 87 -12.99 -7.08 3.64
N ARG A 88 -13.90 -7.84 3.04
CA ARG A 88 -13.62 -9.17 2.48
C ARG A 88 -12.52 -9.10 1.42
N HIS A 89 -12.58 -8.09 0.54
CA HIS A 89 -11.56 -7.89 -0.49
C HIS A 89 -10.18 -7.67 0.12
N PHE A 90 -10.05 -6.77 1.09
CA PHE A 90 -8.76 -6.47 1.72
C PHE A 90 -8.22 -7.65 2.51
N VAL A 91 -9.03 -8.36 3.29
CA VAL A 91 -8.59 -9.56 4.02
C VAL A 91 -8.00 -10.58 3.05
N ARG A 92 -8.71 -10.92 1.98
CA ARG A 92 -8.22 -11.85 0.94
C ARG A 92 -6.95 -11.34 0.27
N ARG A 93 -6.88 -10.04 -0.01
CA ARG A 93 -5.74 -9.43 -0.70
C ARG A 93 -4.47 -9.46 0.15
N TRP A 94 -4.60 -9.22 1.47
CA TRP A 94 -3.49 -9.30 2.41
C TRP A 94 -3.02 -10.75 2.63
N GLU A 95 -3.91 -11.72 2.60
CA GLU A 95 -3.55 -13.14 2.74
C GLU A 95 -2.91 -13.71 1.47
N ALA A 96 -3.35 -13.26 0.29
CA ALA A 96 -2.83 -13.74 -0.98
C ALA A 96 -1.45 -13.18 -1.36
N ASP A 97 -1.06 -12.02 -0.83
CA ASP A 97 0.13 -11.30 -1.29
C ASP A 97 0.88 -10.61 -0.13
N GLY A 98 1.98 -11.25 0.28
CA GLY A 98 2.87 -10.71 1.31
C GLY A 98 3.52 -9.36 0.96
N THR A 99 3.42 -8.92 -0.30
CA THR A 99 4.00 -7.65 -0.79
C THR A 99 3.43 -6.43 -0.05
N LEU A 100 2.10 -6.40 0.14
CA LEU A 100 1.46 -5.32 0.90
C LEU A 100 1.86 -5.32 2.37
N VAL A 101 2.01 -6.51 2.97
CA VAL A 101 2.49 -6.64 4.36
C VAL A 101 3.93 -6.14 4.49
N ALA A 102 4.79 -6.48 3.52
CA ALA A 102 6.18 -6.00 3.50
C ALA A 102 6.24 -4.48 3.32
N LEU A 103 5.40 -3.90 2.46
CA LEU A 103 5.28 -2.45 2.32
C LEU A 103 4.80 -1.78 3.61
N LEU A 104 3.82 -2.37 4.30
CA LEU A 104 3.31 -1.85 5.56
C LEU A 104 4.41 -1.83 6.65
N ARG A 105 5.20 -2.88 6.75
CA ARG A 105 6.35 -2.93 7.66
C ARG A 105 7.38 -1.84 7.32
N ALA A 106 7.70 -1.71 6.04
CA ALA A 106 8.66 -0.72 5.56
C ALA A 106 8.17 0.71 5.80
N ALA A 107 6.88 0.99 5.62
CA ALA A 107 6.30 2.33 5.77
C ALA A 107 6.43 2.91 7.19
N ALA A 108 6.58 2.06 8.20
CA ALA A 108 6.78 2.50 9.59
C ALA A 108 8.14 3.19 9.82
N THR A 109 9.16 2.85 9.02
CA THR A 109 10.54 3.30 9.25
C THR A 109 11.19 3.96 8.02
N ASN A 110 10.59 3.82 6.83
CA ASN A 110 11.14 4.32 5.58
C ASN A 110 10.19 5.35 4.95
N PRO A 111 10.60 6.64 4.82
CA PRO A 111 9.75 7.69 4.25
C PRO A 111 9.30 7.43 2.81
N GLY A 112 10.13 6.80 1.97
CA GLY A 112 9.78 6.44 0.60
C GLY A 112 8.69 5.36 0.53
N ALA A 113 8.76 4.36 1.42
CA ALA A 113 7.72 3.35 1.57
C ALA A 113 6.40 3.95 2.09
N ALA A 114 6.47 4.88 3.05
CA ALA A 114 5.31 5.62 3.54
C ALA A 114 4.67 6.46 2.44
N GLU A 115 5.47 7.17 1.63
CA GLU A 115 4.97 7.92 0.48
C GLU A 115 4.30 7.02 -0.55
N ARG A 116 4.90 5.87 -0.85
CA ARG A 116 4.31 4.87 -1.74
C ARG A 116 2.97 4.36 -1.22
N MET A 117 2.88 4.05 0.07
CA MET A 117 1.63 3.64 0.72
C MET A 117 0.55 4.74 0.60
N ARG A 118 0.90 6.01 0.87
CA ARG A 118 -0.02 7.14 0.69
C ARG A 118 -0.52 7.24 -0.75
N GLY A 119 0.38 7.16 -1.73
CA GLY A 119 0.04 7.21 -3.16
C GLY A 119 -0.91 6.10 -3.60
N ILE A 120 -0.72 4.87 -3.10
CA ILE A 120 -1.59 3.73 -3.39
C ILE A 120 -3.01 4.00 -2.88
N PHE A 121 -3.15 4.41 -1.62
CA PHE A 121 -4.47 4.63 -1.03
C PHE A 121 -5.14 5.88 -1.58
N ALA A 122 -4.43 6.98 -1.74
CA ALA A 122 -4.96 8.20 -2.34
C ALA A 122 -5.35 8.00 -3.82
N GLY A 123 -4.51 7.33 -4.60
CA GLY A 123 -4.76 7.11 -6.02
C GLY A 123 -5.82 6.05 -6.31
N GLN A 124 -5.81 4.94 -5.60
CA GLN A 124 -6.68 3.80 -5.91
C GLN A 124 -7.95 3.77 -5.06
N LEU A 125 -7.81 3.81 -3.73
CA LEU A 125 -8.98 3.70 -2.84
C LEU A 125 -9.87 4.95 -2.92
N ALA A 126 -9.31 6.15 -2.90
CA ALA A 126 -10.11 7.37 -2.99
C ALA A 126 -10.85 7.46 -4.33
N THR A 127 -10.20 7.07 -5.43
CA THR A 127 -10.83 7.00 -6.75
C THR A 127 -11.97 5.99 -6.77
N ALA A 128 -11.78 4.79 -6.21
CA ALA A 128 -12.83 3.78 -6.14
C ALA A 128 -14.02 4.24 -5.29
N VAL A 129 -13.75 4.87 -4.13
CA VAL A 129 -14.81 5.44 -3.27
C VAL A 129 -15.55 6.57 -3.98
N ALA A 130 -14.86 7.44 -4.73
CA ALA A 130 -15.51 8.53 -5.48
C ALA A 130 -16.40 8.02 -6.61
N ARG A 131 -16.12 6.84 -7.16
CA ARG A 131 -16.96 6.19 -8.19
C ARG A 131 -18.16 5.42 -7.63
N SER A 132 -18.19 5.17 -6.33
CA SER A 132 -19.33 4.53 -5.67
C SER A 132 -20.51 5.51 -5.51
N SER A 133 -21.60 5.05 -4.91
CA SER A 133 -22.77 5.87 -4.57
C SER A 133 -22.53 6.93 -3.49
N VAL A 134 -21.31 7.06 -3.03
CA VAL A 134 -20.88 8.01 -1.98
C VAL A 134 -20.70 9.40 -2.59
N ASP A 135 -21.04 10.44 -1.83
CA ASP A 135 -20.81 11.83 -2.21
C ASP A 135 -19.33 12.09 -2.58
N PRO A 136 -19.01 12.43 -3.85
CA PRO A 136 -17.65 12.63 -4.33
C PRO A 136 -16.88 13.70 -3.54
N ALA A 137 -17.56 14.73 -3.03
CA ALA A 137 -16.92 15.81 -2.25
C ALA A 137 -16.35 15.32 -0.91
N THR A 138 -16.80 14.16 -0.43
CA THR A 138 -16.34 13.56 0.83
C THR A 138 -15.49 12.30 0.61
N ALA A 139 -15.33 11.86 -0.64
CA ALA A 139 -14.71 10.58 -0.99
C ALA A 139 -13.28 10.41 -0.42
N GLU A 140 -12.44 11.42 -0.52
CA GLU A 140 -11.07 11.38 -0.02
C GLU A 140 -11.02 11.19 1.51
N ARG A 141 -11.85 11.93 2.25
CA ARG A 141 -11.96 11.79 3.72
C ARG A 141 -12.44 10.41 4.12
N ARG A 142 -13.45 9.89 3.42
CA ARG A 142 -14.01 8.55 3.65
C ARG A 142 -12.99 7.47 3.34
N ALA A 143 -12.28 7.59 2.22
CA ALA A 143 -11.20 6.70 1.86
C ALA A 143 -10.07 6.70 2.91
N GLY A 144 -9.74 7.87 3.47
CA GLY A 144 -8.78 7.99 4.57
C GLY A 144 -9.21 7.23 5.83
N LEU A 145 -10.49 7.32 6.21
CA LEU A 145 -11.04 6.56 7.34
C LEU A 145 -11.03 5.04 7.07
N VAL A 146 -11.43 4.63 5.87
CA VAL A 146 -11.36 3.23 5.44
C VAL A 146 -9.90 2.74 5.46
N ALA A 147 -8.97 3.52 4.91
CA ALA A 147 -7.55 3.18 4.90
C ALA A 147 -7.00 3.02 6.33
N SER A 148 -7.35 3.91 7.26
CA SER A 148 -6.91 3.82 8.65
C SER A 148 -7.38 2.54 9.33
N GLN A 149 -8.63 2.13 9.09
CA GLN A 149 -9.19 0.90 9.64
C GLN A 149 -8.51 -0.35 9.06
N ILE A 150 -8.36 -0.40 7.73
CA ILE A 150 -7.77 -1.53 7.02
C ILE A 150 -6.27 -1.67 7.33
N LEU A 151 -5.52 -0.57 7.36
CA LEU A 151 -4.09 -0.60 7.70
C LEU A 151 -3.87 -0.96 9.17
N GLY A 152 -4.72 -0.49 10.07
CA GLY A 152 -4.70 -0.88 11.48
C GLY A 152 -4.97 -2.37 11.67
N LEU A 153 -5.97 -2.92 11.00
CA LEU A 153 -6.26 -4.35 10.99
C LEU A 153 -5.07 -5.16 10.43
N ALA A 154 -4.53 -4.74 9.29
CA ALA A 154 -3.40 -5.41 8.67
C ALA A 154 -2.14 -5.37 9.57
N LEU A 155 -1.86 -4.23 10.21
CA LEU A 155 -0.76 -4.08 11.15
C LEU A 155 -0.92 -5.04 12.35
N THR A 156 -2.09 -5.07 12.97
CA THR A 156 -2.35 -5.88 14.16
C THR A 156 -2.39 -7.38 13.86
N ARG A 157 -2.92 -7.77 12.70
CA ARG A 157 -3.04 -9.19 12.30
C ARG A 157 -1.73 -9.75 11.74
N TYR A 158 -1.07 -9.03 10.81
CA TYR A 158 0.04 -9.60 10.02
C TYR A 158 1.43 -9.15 10.46
N VAL A 159 1.54 -8.03 11.17
CA VAL A 159 2.82 -7.48 11.62
C VAL A 159 3.03 -7.69 13.11
N VAL A 160 2.13 -7.16 13.96
CA VAL A 160 2.18 -7.29 15.42
C VAL A 160 1.73 -8.68 15.88
N ARG A 161 0.81 -9.30 15.14
CA ARG A 161 0.26 -10.64 15.39
C ARG A 161 -0.41 -10.74 16.76
N LEU A 162 -1.35 -9.82 17.03
CA LEU A 162 -2.16 -9.87 18.25
C LEU A 162 -3.04 -11.14 18.24
N PRO A 163 -2.87 -12.06 19.19
CA PRO A 163 -3.56 -13.36 19.16
C PRO A 163 -5.07 -13.26 18.96
N PRO A 164 -5.83 -12.41 19.67
CA PRO A 164 -7.27 -12.32 19.44
C PRO A 164 -7.69 -11.88 18.02
N VAL A 165 -6.80 -11.17 17.30
CA VAL A 165 -7.07 -10.72 15.92
C VAL A 165 -6.58 -11.76 14.89
N VAL A 166 -5.50 -12.46 15.21
CA VAL A 166 -4.97 -13.54 14.35
C VAL A 166 -5.91 -14.74 14.34
N ASP A 167 -6.57 -15.03 15.46
CA ASP A 167 -7.43 -16.20 15.62
C ASP A 167 -8.80 -16.05 14.93
N LEU A 168 -9.23 -14.82 14.59
CA LEU A 168 -10.45 -14.59 13.83
C LEU A 168 -10.30 -15.10 12.39
N ASP A 169 -11.30 -15.79 11.89
CA ASP A 169 -11.35 -16.16 10.49
C ASP A 169 -11.76 -14.97 9.57
N PRO A 170 -11.60 -15.08 8.24
CA PRO A 170 -11.94 -14.02 7.30
C PRO A 170 -13.42 -13.58 7.33
N GLU A 171 -14.35 -14.50 7.59
CA GLU A 171 -15.79 -14.23 7.72
C GLU A 171 -16.07 -13.45 8.99
N GLU A 172 -15.51 -13.86 10.12
CA GLU A 172 -15.61 -13.14 11.40
C GLU A 172 -15.05 -11.73 11.28
N LEU A 173 -13.85 -11.56 10.70
CA LEU A 173 -13.27 -10.23 10.45
C LEU A 173 -14.20 -9.36 9.60
N THR A 174 -14.79 -9.95 8.56
CA THR A 174 -15.72 -9.24 7.69
C THR A 174 -16.99 -8.84 8.44
N ALA A 175 -17.53 -9.71 9.28
CA ALA A 175 -18.71 -9.43 10.08
C ALA A 175 -18.49 -8.31 11.13
N TRP A 176 -17.32 -8.25 11.75
CA TRP A 176 -17.00 -7.23 12.76
C TRP A 176 -16.53 -5.90 12.15
N VAL A 177 -15.68 -5.94 11.14
CA VAL A 177 -15.05 -4.74 10.57
C VAL A 177 -15.91 -4.10 9.48
N GLY A 178 -16.63 -4.93 8.70
CA GLY A 178 -17.48 -4.47 7.60
C GLY A 178 -18.47 -3.37 8.00
N PRO A 179 -19.26 -3.51 9.10
CA PRO A 179 -20.15 -2.47 9.57
C PRO A 179 -19.46 -1.15 9.92
N THR A 180 -18.24 -1.19 10.40
CA THR A 180 -17.45 0.02 10.69
C THR A 180 -17.05 0.74 9.40
N ILE A 181 -16.54 0.00 8.40
CA ILE A 181 -16.22 0.54 7.08
C ILE A 181 -17.50 1.05 6.40
N GLN A 182 -18.61 0.32 6.51
CA GLN A 182 -19.92 0.74 6.00
C GLN A 182 -20.31 2.12 6.54
N ARG A 183 -20.17 2.33 7.85
CA ARG A 183 -20.44 3.64 8.46
C ARG A 183 -19.55 4.75 7.91
N TYR A 184 -18.26 4.50 7.70
CA TYR A 184 -17.36 5.49 7.11
C TYR A 184 -17.78 5.89 5.70
N LEU A 185 -18.34 4.96 4.93
CA LEU A 185 -18.76 5.20 3.56
C LEU A 185 -20.13 5.89 3.47
N THR A 186 -21.08 5.54 4.32
CA THR A 186 -22.50 5.90 4.10
C THR A 186 -23.07 6.89 5.11
N GLN A 187 -22.52 6.98 6.33
CA GLN A 187 -23.06 7.95 7.31
C GLN A 187 -22.67 9.39 6.95
N PRO A 188 -23.55 10.37 7.25
CA PRO A 188 -23.22 11.77 7.11
C PRO A 188 -21.96 12.12 7.91
N LEU A 189 -20.98 12.73 7.27
CA LEU A 189 -19.83 13.33 7.98
C LEU A 189 -20.36 14.54 8.74
N ARG A 190 -20.16 14.54 10.06
CA ARG A 190 -20.47 15.74 10.85
C ARG A 190 -19.63 16.91 10.30
N PRO A 191 -20.26 18.08 10.02
CA PRO A 191 -19.47 19.23 9.61
C PRO A 191 -18.41 19.50 10.68
N SER A 192 -17.19 19.76 10.23
CA SER A 192 -16.15 20.26 11.12
C SER A 192 -16.72 21.48 11.83
N ARG A 193 -16.73 21.49 13.17
CA ARG A 193 -17.00 22.72 13.91
C ARG A 193 -15.91 23.68 13.44
N ALA A 194 -16.27 24.62 12.59
CA ALA A 194 -15.42 25.75 12.29
C ALA A 194 -14.98 26.32 13.62
N SER A 195 -13.68 26.25 13.90
CA SER A 195 -13.11 26.91 15.07
C SER A 195 -13.35 28.39 14.89
N GLY A 196 -14.46 28.87 15.47
CA GLY A 196 -14.63 30.29 15.68
C GLY A 196 -13.57 30.75 16.69
N ARG A 197 -12.58 31.46 16.19
CA ARG A 197 -11.88 32.55 16.87
C ARG A 197 -11.20 33.40 15.80
#